data_e3f04872740c64c93480c138255e0557
#
_entry.id   e3f04872740c64c93480c138255e0557
#
_cell.length_a   1.000
_cell.length_b   1.000
_cell.length_c   1.000
_cell.angle_alpha   90.00
_cell.angle_beta   90.00
_cell.angle_gamma   90.00
#
_symmetry.space_group_name_H-M   'P 1'
#
loop_
_entity.id
_entity.type
_entity.pdbx_description
1 polymer ?
#
loop_
_entity_poly.entity_id
_entity_poly.type
_entity_poly.pdbx_seq_one_letter_code
_entity_poly.pdbx_strand_id
1 'polypeptide(L)'
;TAPAVARLRAAGAILIGKTNLDQFATGLVGLRTPYPAPRNAIDPAYVPGGSSSGSAVAVAHGIVAFALGTDTAGSGRVPAALNNVVGLKPSLGAISSRGMLPACRTLDTLSVFAGTVADADAAFRVMLAPDGADPWSRALPVPAAPAGLPPGLRLGLPDAASLRFGGDGLSEAAFAATVADLETLAVAAAPVDLAPMFAVAALLYDGPWVAERYAAIRPIMETRPEILHPTTLAVIAAAGRYNAADAFAGLYSLAELRRHADAVWDRVDVLAVPTYPRPQTCAAVAADPIGPNSELGTYTNFVNLLDWCALAVPGRPRADGFPSGITLLAPRGSDGLLAALGARLHAAAAGRIGAGETTVPAVAPGPARGWPGEIELAVVGAHLSGLPLNRELAAHGARYLRTVATRPEYRLYALPGGPPHRPGLLRVAEGDGGAIETEVWALPPAAFGAFVAAIPEPLGIGTLRLGGDGGRRGGRRHHAVRRLAPLPGQPRRGIADWAMPKSTPMRSQR
;
A
#
# COMPACT_ATOMS: atom_id res chain seq x y z
N THR A 1 -8.96 -10.10 -25.46
CA THR A 1 -8.03 -9.17 -24.79
C THR A 1 -8.47 -9.03 -23.34
N ALA A 2 -7.54 -9.11 -22.39
CA ALA A 2 -7.82 -8.87 -20.97
C ALA A 2 -8.40 -7.45 -20.77
N PRO A 3 -9.41 -7.25 -19.91
CA PRO A 3 -10.03 -5.95 -19.67
C PRO A 3 -9.04 -4.86 -19.27
N ALA A 4 -8.06 -5.18 -18.43
CA ALA A 4 -7.00 -4.25 -18.05
C ALA A 4 -6.20 -3.73 -19.27
N VAL A 5 -5.80 -4.63 -20.17
CA VAL A 5 -5.08 -4.26 -21.41
C VAL A 5 -5.98 -3.49 -22.36
N ALA A 6 -7.27 -3.84 -22.45
CA ALA A 6 -8.22 -3.10 -23.29
C ALA A 6 -8.38 -1.64 -22.82
N ARG A 7 -8.44 -1.39 -21.51
CA ARG A 7 -8.52 -0.05 -20.92
C ARG A 7 -7.27 0.77 -21.21
N LEU A 8 -6.08 0.19 -21.02
CA LEU A 8 -4.81 0.86 -21.34
C LEU A 8 -4.74 1.25 -22.82
N ARG A 9 -5.11 0.35 -23.73
CA ARG A 9 -5.16 0.66 -25.17
C ARG A 9 -6.17 1.75 -25.50
N ALA A 10 -7.34 1.72 -24.89
CA ALA A 10 -8.35 2.77 -25.05
C ALA A 10 -7.86 4.14 -24.55
N ALA A 11 -6.99 4.16 -23.55
CA ALA A 11 -6.32 5.35 -23.04
C ALA A 11 -5.09 5.79 -23.87
N GLY A 12 -4.79 5.09 -24.98
CA GLY A 12 -3.70 5.45 -25.89
C GLY A 12 -2.40 4.68 -25.70
N ALA A 13 -2.34 3.71 -24.77
CA ALA A 13 -1.13 2.91 -24.60
C ALA A 13 -0.88 1.98 -25.80
N ILE A 14 0.38 1.91 -26.21
CA ILE A 14 0.85 1.05 -27.30
C ILE A 14 1.37 -0.26 -26.74
N LEU A 15 0.78 -1.38 -27.14
CA LEU A 15 1.26 -2.71 -26.76
C LEU A 15 2.49 -3.08 -27.59
N ILE A 16 3.65 -3.19 -26.95
CA ILE A 16 4.92 -3.53 -27.61
C ILE A 16 5.09 -5.05 -27.70
N GLY A 17 4.70 -5.83 -26.68
CA GLY A 17 4.90 -7.26 -26.69
C GLY A 17 4.51 -7.94 -25.36
N LYS A 18 4.95 -9.18 -25.23
CA LYS A 18 4.86 -9.98 -24.00
C LYS A 18 6.25 -10.24 -23.45
N THR A 19 6.38 -10.22 -22.15
CA THR A 19 7.64 -10.46 -21.45
C THR A 19 7.77 -11.89 -20.96
N ASN A 20 9.00 -12.35 -20.73
CA ASN A 20 9.30 -13.63 -20.10
C ASN A 20 9.01 -13.57 -18.57
N LEU A 21 8.78 -14.72 -17.97
CA LEU A 21 8.48 -14.86 -16.53
C LEU A 21 8.87 -16.26 -16.02
N ASP A 22 8.94 -16.44 -14.69
CA ASP A 22 8.95 -17.78 -14.11
C ASP A 22 7.66 -18.52 -14.50
N GLN A 23 7.82 -19.74 -14.99
CA GLN A 23 6.74 -20.53 -15.57
C GLN A 23 5.57 -20.68 -14.56
N PHE A 24 4.35 -20.36 -15.00
CA PHE A 24 3.11 -20.36 -14.20
C PHE A 24 3.21 -19.50 -12.93
N ALA A 25 3.96 -18.39 -13.01
CA ALA A 25 4.17 -17.46 -11.88
C ALA A 25 4.68 -18.17 -10.61
N THR A 26 5.44 -19.28 -10.76
CA THR A 26 5.93 -20.11 -9.65
C THR A 26 7.42 -19.89 -9.43
N GLY A 27 7.74 -18.77 -8.78
CA GLY A 27 9.11 -18.38 -8.42
C GLY A 27 9.24 -16.90 -8.15
N LEU A 28 10.37 -16.53 -7.53
CA LEU A 28 10.79 -15.15 -7.27
C LEU A 28 12.18 -14.85 -7.85
N VAL A 29 12.77 -15.81 -8.59
CA VAL A 29 14.12 -15.69 -9.12
C VAL A 29 14.19 -15.26 -10.58
N GLY A 30 13.16 -15.53 -11.39
CA GLY A 30 13.12 -15.20 -12.82
C GLY A 30 13.91 -16.15 -13.71
N LEU A 31 14.31 -17.32 -13.17
CA LEU A 31 15.13 -18.32 -13.88
C LEU A 31 14.35 -19.58 -14.27
N ARG A 32 13.13 -19.76 -13.77
CA ARG A 32 12.30 -20.95 -13.99
C ARG A 32 11.46 -20.80 -15.27
N THR A 33 12.13 -20.77 -16.40
CA THR A 33 11.51 -20.49 -17.71
C THR A 33 12.03 -21.45 -18.79
N PRO A 34 11.21 -21.86 -19.76
CA PRO A 34 11.66 -22.66 -20.90
C PRO A 34 12.38 -21.83 -21.97
N TYR A 35 12.42 -20.50 -21.82
CA TYR A 35 13.09 -19.57 -22.70
C TYR A 35 14.41 -19.09 -22.07
N PRO A 36 15.30 -18.42 -22.84
CA PRO A 36 16.45 -17.74 -22.24
C PRO A 36 15.99 -16.79 -21.13
N ALA A 37 16.50 -16.99 -19.89
CA ALA A 37 16.12 -16.16 -18.77
C ALA A 37 16.57 -14.70 -19.00
N PRO A 38 15.74 -13.71 -18.64
CA PRO A 38 16.17 -12.32 -18.62
C PRO A 38 17.36 -12.16 -17.66
N ARG A 39 18.29 -11.29 -18.02
CA ARG A 39 19.40 -10.93 -17.13
C ARG A 39 18.99 -9.76 -16.25
N ASN A 40 19.46 -9.74 -15.01
CA ASN A 40 19.30 -8.57 -14.15
C ASN A 40 19.88 -7.34 -14.85
N ALA A 41 19.14 -6.23 -14.84
CA ALA A 41 19.50 -5.03 -15.61
C ALA A 41 20.71 -4.28 -15.03
N ILE A 42 21.03 -4.50 -13.75
CA ILE A 42 22.12 -3.81 -13.04
C ILE A 42 23.38 -4.66 -13.04
N ASP A 43 23.27 -5.93 -12.63
CA ASP A 43 24.38 -6.89 -12.63
C ASP A 43 23.86 -8.28 -13.01
N PRO A 44 24.30 -8.85 -14.16
CA PRO A 44 23.86 -10.14 -14.65
C PRO A 44 24.31 -11.35 -13.80
N ALA A 45 25.19 -11.16 -12.82
CA ALA A 45 25.55 -12.21 -11.86
C ALA A 45 24.41 -12.48 -10.86
N TYR A 46 23.54 -11.50 -10.63
CA TYR A 46 22.36 -11.64 -9.78
C TYR A 46 21.12 -12.06 -10.57
N VAL A 47 20.18 -12.66 -9.87
CA VAL A 47 18.88 -13.01 -10.47
C VAL A 47 18.11 -11.77 -10.87
N PRO A 48 17.33 -11.79 -11.98
CA PRO A 48 16.48 -10.66 -12.37
C PRO A 48 15.27 -10.48 -11.44
N GLY A 49 15.05 -11.43 -10.54
CA GLY A 49 13.82 -11.52 -9.77
C GLY A 49 12.64 -12.03 -10.60
N GLY A 50 11.64 -12.57 -9.92
CA GLY A 50 10.49 -13.22 -10.54
C GLY A 50 9.22 -13.04 -9.69
N SER A 51 8.10 -13.57 -10.20
CA SER A 51 7.99 -14.26 -11.48
C SER A 51 7.97 -13.29 -12.68
N SER A 52 7.66 -12.01 -12.54
CA SER A 52 7.52 -11.03 -13.63
C SER A 52 8.87 -10.44 -14.07
N SER A 53 9.86 -11.31 -14.29
CA SER A 53 11.26 -10.95 -14.55
C SER A 53 11.43 -10.02 -15.77
N GLY A 54 10.90 -10.42 -16.91
CA GLY A 54 11.03 -9.65 -18.15
C GLY A 54 10.32 -8.30 -18.09
N SER A 55 9.25 -8.17 -17.30
CA SER A 55 8.53 -6.90 -17.13
C SER A 55 9.40 -5.87 -16.38
N ALA A 56 10.02 -6.27 -15.27
CA ALA A 56 10.92 -5.41 -14.52
C ALA A 56 12.17 -5.02 -15.34
N VAL A 57 12.79 -6.00 -16.01
CA VAL A 57 13.97 -5.78 -16.83
C VAL A 57 13.68 -4.86 -18.02
N ALA A 58 12.53 -5.00 -18.70
CA ALA A 58 12.14 -4.14 -19.82
C ALA A 58 11.98 -2.66 -19.40
N VAL A 59 11.39 -2.42 -18.22
CA VAL A 59 11.27 -1.07 -17.65
C VAL A 59 12.65 -0.54 -17.23
N ALA A 60 13.46 -1.38 -16.57
CA ALA A 60 14.78 -0.97 -16.08
C ALA A 60 15.74 -0.55 -17.20
N HIS A 61 15.62 -1.16 -18.38
CA HIS A 61 16.38 -0.75 -19.57
C HIS A 61 15.70 0.38 -20.38
N GLY A 62 14.57 0.91 -19.93
CA GLY A 62 13.85 1.96 -20.65
C GLY A 62 13.23 1.51 -21.99
N ILE A 63 13.07 0.19 -22.22
CA ILE A 63 12.44 -0.35 -23.43
C ILE A 63 10.95 0.07 -23.49
N VAL A 64 10.31 0.13 -22.34
CA VAL A 64 8.93 0.57 -22.17
C VAL A 64 8.80 1.51 -20.97
N ALA A 65 7.84 2.43 -21.02
CA ALA A 65 7.55 3.36 -19.91
C ALA A 65 6.99 2.61 -18.68
N PHE A 66 6.16 1.60 -18.93
CA PHE A 66 5.64 0.71 -17.90
C PHE A 66 5.40 -0.70 -18.46
N ALA A 67 5.35 -1.68 -17.59
CA ALA A 67 5.00 -3.05 -17.95
C ALA A 67 4.00 -3.64 -16.93
N LEU A 68 3.18 -4.56 -17.40
CA LEU A 68 2.31 -5.34 -16.52
C LEU A 68 3.01 -6.62 -16.10
N GLY A 69 2.74 -7.04 -14.87
CA GLY A 69 3.06 -8.36 -14.36
C GLY A 69 1.94 -8.87 -13.49
N THR A 70 2.23 -9.91 -12.70
CA THR A 70 1.33 -10.41 -11.68
C THR A 70 2.03 -10.47 -10.34
N ASP A 71 1.27 -10.40 -9.27
CA ASP A 71 1.78 -10.60 -7.91
C ASP A 71 0.84 -11.55 -7.16
N THR A 72 1.36 -12.70 -6.78
CA THR A 72 0.69 -13.69 -5.93
C THR A 72 1.38 -13.79 -4.57
N ALA A 73 2.72 -13.60 -4.57
CA ALA A 73 3.59 -13.81 -3.42
C ALA A 73 4.77 -12.81 -3.36
N GLY A 74 4.78 -11.79 -4.21
CA GLY A 74 5.89 -10.85 -4.34
C GLY A 74 6.37 -10.64 -5.77
N SER A 75 5.76 -11.31 -6.73
CA SER A 75 6.20 -11.28 -8.15
C SER A 75 6.04 -9.92 -8.84
N GLY A 76 5.34 -8.97 -8.24
CA GLY A 76 5.26 -7.57 -8.66
C GLY A 76 6.24 -6.65 -7.90
N ARG A 77 6.89 -7.14 -6.84
CA ARG A 77 7.73 -6.36 -5.91
C ARG A 77 9.19 -6.75 -5.97
N VAL A 78 9.49 -8.05 -5.81
CA VAL A 78 10.87 -8.58 -5.81
C VAL A 78 11.64 -8.22 -7.10
N PRO A 79 11.11 -8.50 -8.32
CA PRO A 79 11.83 -8.14 -9.54
C PRO A 79 11.96 -6.63 -9.73
N ALA A 80 11.01 -5.82 -9.24
CA ALA A 80 11.11 -4.36 -9.27
C ALA A 80 12.32 -3.88 -8.46
N ALA A 81 12.44 -4.32 -7.21
CA ALA A 81 13.52 -3.92 -6.33
C ALA A 81 14.90 -4.40 -6.82
N LEU A 82 15.00 -5.62 -7.40
CA LEU A 82 16.24 -6.15 -7.95
C LEU A 82 16.70 -5.44 -9.24
N ASN A 83 15.81 -4.73 -9.94
CA ASN A 83 16.13 -3.99 -11.16
C ASN A 83 15.98 -2.47 -11.00
N ASN A 84 15.94 -1.98 -9.75
CA ASN A 84 15.88 -0.54 -9.45
C ASN A 84 14.72 0.21 -10.11
N VAL A 85 13.54 -0.39 -10.11
CA VAL A 85 12.28 0.21 -10.61
C VAL A 85 11.17 0.08 -9.58
N VAL A 86 10.08 0.80 -9.80
CA VAL A 86 8.88 0.75 -8.96
C VAL A 86 8.04 -0.47 -9.30
N GLY A 87 7.54 -1.16 -8.26
CA GLY A 87 6.62 -2.28 -8.38
C GLY A 87 5.34 -2.04 -7.57
N LEU A 88 4.23 -1.76 -8.24
CA LEU A 88 2.94 -1.53 -7.59
C LEU A 88 2.11 -2.81 -7.62
N LYS A 89 1.81 -3.35 -6.43
CA LYS A 89 0.85 -4.43 -6.19
C LYS A 89 -0.44 -3.81 -5.64
N PRO A 90 -1.47 -3.63 -6.45
CA PRO A 90 -2.70 -3.01 -5.97
C PRO A 90 -3.48 -3.90 -5.01
N SER A 91 -4.48 -3.32 -4.37
CA SER A 91 -5.51 -4.04 -3.62
C SER A 91 -6.13 -5.15 -4.46
N LEU A 92 -6.32 -6.34 -3.87
CA LEU A 92 -6.90 -7.48 -4.60
C LEU A 92 -8.28 -7.14 -5.14
N GLY A 93 -8.52 -7.49 -6.41
CA GLY A 93 -9.79 -7.27 -7.09
C GLY A 93 -10.04 -5.83 -7.55
N ALA A 94 -9.13 -4.88 -7.30
CA ALA A 94 -9.21 -3.51 -7.82
C ALA A 94 -9.09 -3.45 -9.35
N ILE A 95 -8.33 -4.37 -9.92
CA ILE A 95 -8.21 -4.59 -11.37
C ILE A 95 -8.78 -5.97 -11.69
N SER A 96 -9.56 -6.07 -12.78
CA SER A 96 -10.05 -7.38 -13.25
C SER A 96 -8.90 -8.33 -13.60
N SER A 97 -8.98 -9.56 -13.10
CA SER A 97 -8.05 -10.65 -13.39
C SER A 97 -8.42 -11.46 -14.65
N ARG A 98 -9.52 -11.12 -15.31
CA ARG A 98 -9.94 -11.82 -16.53
C ARG A 98 -8.90 -11.71 -17.65
N GLY A 99 -8.62 -12.85 -18.28
CA GLY A 99 -7.62 -12.96 -19.33
C GLY A 99 -6.19 -13.10 -18.81
N MET A 100 -5.99 -13.13 -17.50
CA MET A 100 -4.75 -13.54 -16.85
C MET A 100 -4.76 -15.05 -16.62
N LEU A 101 -3.64 -15.72 -16.89
CA LEU A 101 -3.47 -17.11 -16.49
C LEU A 101 -3.21 -17.17 -14.99
N PRO A 102 -4.06 -17.82 -14.19
CA PRO A 102 -3.93 -17.79 -12.75
C PRO A 102 -2.78 -18.65 -12.23
N ALA A 103 -2.19 -18.21 -11.11
CA ALA A 103 -1.37 -19.04 -10.23
C ALA A 103 -2.16 -19.46 -8.99
N CYS A 104 -2.71 -18.49 -8.26
CA CYS A 104 -3.67 -18.67 -7.17
C CYS A 104 -4.79 -17.64 -7.34
N ARG A 105 -5.95 -18.03 -7.81
CA ARG A 105 -7.06 -17.11 -8.13
C ARG A 105 -7.50 -16.26 -6.95
N THR A 106 -7.40 -16.81 -5.73
CA THR A 106 -7.75 -16.10 -4.50
C THR A 106 -6.75 -15.03 -4.09
N LEU A 107 -5.53 -15.06 -4.64
CA LEU A 107 -4.41 -14.21 -4.25
C LEU A 107 -3.85 -13.35 -5.38
N ASP A 108 -4.08 -13.75 -6.62
CA ASP A 108 -3.47 -13.09 -7.78
C ASP A 108 -3.97 -11.67 -7.97
N THR A 109 -3.06 -10.76 -8.28
CA THR A 109 -3.39 -9.43 -8.78
C THR A 109 -2.47 -9.04 -9.94
N LEU A 110 -2.99 -8.23 -10.87
CA LEU A 110 -2.14 -7.55 -11.84
C LEU A 110 -1.29 -6.51 -11.10
N SER A 111 -0.01 -6.48 -11.42
CA SER A 111 0.96 -5.51 -10.90
C SER A 111 1.49 -4.62 -12.02
N VAL A 112 1.99 -3.43 -11.64
CA VAL A 112 2.55 -2.45 -12.56
C VAL A 112 4.01 -2.22 -12.21
N PHE A 113 4.88 -2.35 -13.22
CA PHE A 113 6.28 -1.92 -13.17
C PHE A 113 6.43 -0.60 -13.90
N ALA A 114 7.10 0.37 -13.31
CA ALA A 114 7.37 1.65 -13.95
C ALA A 114 8.67 2.28 -13.40
N GLY A 115 9.21 3.24 -14.11
CA GLY A 115 10.39 3.98 -13.66
C GLY A 115 10.09 4.88 -12.47
N THR A 116 8.87 5.39 -12.35
CA THR A 116 8.43 6.27 -11.26
C THR A 116 7.13 5.79 -10.64
N VAL A 117 6.88 6.21 -9.39
CA VAL A 117 5.60 5.93 -8.71
C VAL A 117 4.44 6.62 -9.43
N ALA A 118 4.66 7.81 -10.00
CA ALA A 118 3.64 8.54 -10.74
C ALA A 118 3.18 7.77 -11.97
N ASP A 119 4.10 7.20 -12.74
CA ASP A 119 3.78 6.39 -13.93
C ASP A 119 3.07 5.09 -13.56
N ALA A 120 3.51 4.44 -12.46
CA ALA A 120 2.85 3.24 -11.95
C ALA A 120 1.41 3.51 -11.52
N ASP A 121 1.17 4.60 -10.76
CA ASP A 121 -0.17 5.00 -10.32
C ASP A 121 -1.04 5.42 -11.53
N ALA A 122 -0.50 6.14 -12.51
CA ALA A 122 -1.22 6.53 -13.72
C ALA A 122 -1.71 5.29 -14.50
N ALA A 123 -0.85 4.31 -14.74
CA ALA A 123 -1.23 3.06 -15.40
C ALA A 123 -2.27 2.28 -14.58
N PHE A 124 -2.09 2.20 -13.26
CA PHE A 124 -3.05 1.58 -12.34
C PHE A 124 -4.42 2.25 -12.41
N ARG A 125 -4.49 3.58 -12.36
CA ARG A 125 -5.76 4.35 -12.42
C ARG A 125 -6.55 4.10 -13.69
N VAL A 126 -5.89 3.93 -14.81
CA VAL A 126 -6.54 3.59 -16.08
C VAL A 126 -7.18 2.20 -16.03
N MET A 127 -6.55 1.25 -15.35
CA MET A 127 -7.04 -0.12 -15.23
C MET A 127 -8.08 -0.30 -14.11
N LEU A 128 -8.07 0.58 -13.12
CA LEU A 128 -8.94 0.53 -11.94
C LEU A 128 -10.42 0.64 -12.33
N ALA A 129 -11.13 -0.46 -12.25
CA ALA A 129 -12.58 -0.50 -12.35
C ALA A 129 -13.14 -1.89 -11.97
N PRO A 130 -14.32 -1.95 -11.40
CA PRO A 130 -15.03 -3.19 -11.18
C PRO A 130 -15.40 -3.84 -12.54
N ASP A 131 -15.36 -5.17 -12.58
CA ASP A 131 -15.75 -5.99 -13.73
C ASP A 131 -16.78 -7.03 -13.26
N GLY A 132 -18.05 -6.81 -13.60
CA GLY A 132 -19.15 -7.72 -13.20
C GLY A 132 -19.05 -9.14 -13.79
N ALA A 133 -18.16 -9.37 -14.76
CA ALA A 133 -17.90 -10.69 -15.32
C ALA A 133 -16.69 -11.41 -14.67
N ASP A 134 -16.00 -10.75 -13.74
CA ASP A 134 -14.91 -11.34 -12.96
C ASP A 134 -15.37 -11.58 -11.52
N PRO A 135 -15.52 -12.83 -11.08
CA PRO A 135 -15.96 -13.13 -9.71
C PRO A 135 -14.98 -12.66 -8.62
N TRP A 136 -13.74 -12.32 -9.00
CA TRP A 136 -12.70 -11.82 -8.10
C TRP A 136 -12.60 -10.29 -8.11
N SER A 137 -13.27 -9.62 -9.05
CA SER A 137 -13.29 -8.16 -9.11
C SER A 137 -14.14 -7.58 -7.98
N ARG A 138 -13.67 -6.48 -7.41
CA ARG A 138 -14.32 -5.79 -6.29
C ARG A 138 -14.54 -4.32 -6.60
N ALA A 139 -15.69 -3.79 -6.23
CA ALA A 139 -15.95 -2.36 -6.23
C ALA A 139 -15.34 -1.74 -4.97
N LEU A 140 -14.03 -1.46 -5.01
CA LEU A 140 -13.30 -0.90 -3.88
C LEU A 140 -13.23 0.63 -3.98
N PRO A 141 -13.39 1.35 -2.88
CA PRO A 141 -13.03 2.75 -2.82
C PRO A 141 -11.49 2.86 -2.78
N VAL A 142 -10.87 3.09 -3.94
CA VAL A 142 -9.42 3.31 -4.05
C VAL A 142 -9.19 4.78 -4.39
N PRO A 143 -8.96 5.65 -3.40
CA PRO A 143 -8.74 7.07 -3.63
C PRO A 143 -7.47 7.31 -4.43
N ALA A 144 -7.42 8.43 -5.15
CA ALA A 144 -6.20 8.91 -5.77
C ALA A 144 -5.15 9.29 -4.71
N ALA A 145 -3.88 9.40 -5.14
CA ALA A 145 -2.83 9.87 -4.24
C ALA A 145 -3.21 11.23 -3.63
N PRO A 146 -3.05 11.41 -2.30
CA PRO A 146 -3.33 12.68 -1.65
C PRO A 146 -2.35 13.76 -2.10
N ALA A 147 -2.80 15.01 -2.05
CA ALA A 147 -2.00 16.18 -2.41
C ALA A 147 -0.76 16.37 -1.53
N GLY A 148 -0.91 16.02 -0.24
CA GLY A 148 0.14 15.98 0.77
C GLY A 148 0.07 14.68 1.55
N LEU A 149 1.05 14.42 2.41
CA LEU A 149 0.91 13.37 3.41
C LEU A 149 0.05 13.89 4.57
N PRO A 150 -0.83 13.04 5.13
CA PRO A 150 -1.54 13.40 6.36
C PRO A 150 -0.55 13.72 7.48
N PRO A 151 -0.72 14.83 8.22
CA PRO A 151 0.27 15.26 9.22
C PRO A 151 0.43 14.30 10.41
N GLY A 152 -0.57 13.45 10.66
CA GLY A 152 -0.54 12.41 11.68
C GLY A 152 -0.19 11.01 11.15
N LEU A 153 0.45 10.89 9.98
CA LEU A 153 0.81 9.61 9.38
C LEU A 153 1.74 8.80 10.30
N ARG A 154 1.28 7.60 10.66
CA ARG A 154 2.00 6.68 11.57
C ARG A 154 2.70 5.60 10.74
N LEU A 155 4.01 5.46 10.93
CA LEU A 155 4.84 4.49 10.25
C LEU A 155 5.11 3.29 11.16
N GLY A 156 4.96 2.06 10.65
CA GLY A 156 5.45 0.84 11.26
C GLY A 156 6.77 0.43 10.63
N LEU A 157 7.72 0.01 11.45
CA LEU A 157 8.99 -0.56 11.02
C LEU A 157 9.18 -1.92 11.70
N PRO A 158 9.76 -2.93 11.05
CA PRO A 158 10.06 -4.19 11.71
C PRO A 158 10.91 -3.96 12.95
N ASP A 159 10.60 -4.63 14.04
CA ASP A 159 11.49 -4.67 15.21
C ASP A 159 12.77 -5.47 14.90
N ALA A 160 13.75 -5.40 15.80
CA ALA A 160 15.05 -6.04 15.59
C ALA A 160 14.96 -7.57 15.42
N ALA A 161 13.97 -8.23 16.04
CA ALA A 161 13.76 -9.66 15.92
C ALA A 161 13.14 -10.06 14.56
N SER A 162 12.45 -9.13 13.92
CA SER A 162 11.80 -9.32 12.62
C SER A 162 12.71 -8.97 11.44
N LEU A 163 13.81 -8.24 11.65
CA LEU A 163 14.76 -7.89 10.61
C LEU A 163 15.66 -9.08 10.28
N ARG A 164 15.69 -9.47 9.00
CA ARG A 164 16.44 -10.60 8.48
C ARG A 164 17.18 -10.18 7.22
N PHE A 165 18.51 -10.16 7.27
CA PHE A 165 19.37 -9.84 6.12
C PHE A 165 20.31 -10.99 5.74
N GLY A 166 20.19 -12.17 6.39
CA GLY A 166 21.03 -13.32 6.09
C GLY A 166 22.53 -13.07 6.25
N GLY A 167 22.91 -12.15 7.15
CA GLY A 167 24.31 -11.73 7.37
C GLY A 167 24.83 -10.71 6.34
N ASP A 168 23.99 -10.20 5.44
CA ASP A 168 24.40 -9.17 4.46
C ASP A 168 24.31 -7.75 5.06
N GLY A 169 25.42 -7.28 5.62
CA GLY A 169 25.51 -5.94 6.21
C GLY A 169 25.33 -4.79 5.20
N LEU A 170 25.55 -5.04 3.90
CA LEU A 170 25.31 -4.01 2.87
C LEU A 170 23.80 -3.77 2.67
N SER A 171 23.00 -4.84 2.66
CA SER A 171 21.54 -4.73 2.58
C SER A 171 20.97 -4.11 3.85
N GLU A 172 21.46 -4.47 5.03
CA GLU A 172 21.07 -3.90 6.31
C GLU A 172 21.34 -2.39 6.36
N ALA A 173 22.55 -1.95 5.99
CA ALA A 173 22.92 -0.54 5.97
C ALA A 173 22.10 0.27 4.96
N ALA A 174 21.84 -0.26 3.78
CA ALA A 174 21.02 0.40 2.76
C ALA A 174 19.55 0.54 3.20
N PHE A 175 19.01 -0.48 3.86
CA PHE A 175 17.66 -0.41 4.45
C PHE A 175 17.60 0.65 5.55
N ALA A 176 18.55 0.67 6.49
CA ALA A 176 18.60 1.68 7.55
C ALA A 176 18.71 3.10 7.01
N ALA A 177 19.51 3.33 5.97
CA ALA A 177 19.61 4.63 5.31
C ALA A 177 18.29 5.05 4.63
N THR A 178 17.56 4.10 4.02
CA THR A 178 16.26 4.36 3.41
C THR A 178 15.18 4.63 4.46
N VAL A 179 15.24 3.94 5.60
CA VAL A 179 14.35 4.20 6.75
C VAL A 179 14.56 5.62 7.29
N ALA A 180 15.80 6.08 7.40
CA ALA A 180 16.08 7.44 7.83
C ALA A 180 15.45 8.49 6.91
N ASP A 181 15.47 8.29 5.58
CA ASP A 181 14.74 9.17 4.65
C ASP A 181 13.22 9.10 4.91
N LEU A 182 12.69 7.89 5.11
CA LEU A 182 11.25 7.66 5.31
C LEU A 182 10.76 8.32 6.62
N GLU A 183 11.53 8.26 7.70
CA GLU A 183 11.20 8.87 8.98
C GLU A 183 11.07 10.39 8.89
N THR A 184 11.80 11.05 7.97
CA THR A 184 11.63 12.49 7.72
C THR A 184 10.27 12.84 7.11
N LEU A 185 9.59 11.88 6.52
CA LEU A 185 8.29 12.05 5.84
C LEU A 185 7.09 11.67 6.73
N ALA A 186 7.32 10.98 7.85
CA ALA A 186 6.29 10.51 8.78
C ALA A 186 6.41 11.23 10.13
N VAL A 187 5.29 11.36 10.85
CA VAL A 187 5.26 12.03 12.16
C VAL A 187 5.81 11.15 13.27
N ALA A 188 5.54 9.84 13.21
CA ALA A 188 5.98 8.89 14.21
C ALA A 188 6.26 7.52 13.58
N ALA A 189 7.35 6.87 13.99
CA ALA A 189 7.66 5.49 13.67
C ALA A 189 7.50 4.60 14.92
N ALA A 190 6.95 3.41 14.75
CA ALA A 190 6.75 2.44 15.82
C ALA A 190 7.31 1.07 15.42
N PRO A 191 7.97 0.34 16.33
CA PRO A 191 8.41 -1.02 16.07
C PRO A 191 7.21 -1.96 15.96
N VAL A 192 7.30 -2.89 15.01
CA VAL A 192 6.28 -3.90 14.70
C VAL A 192 6.91 -5.28 14.70
N ASP A 193 6.34 -6.18 15.50
CA ASP A 193 6.64 -7.61 15.43
C ASP A 193 5.98 -8.22 14.18
N LEU A 194 6.78 -8.81 13.29
CA LEU A 194 6.31 -9.48 12.08
C LEU A 194 6.05 -10.98 12.26
N ALA A 195 6.18 -11.54 13.45
CA ALA A 195 5.96 -12.97 13.66
C ALA A 195 4.55 -13.43 13.20
N PRO A 196 3.44 -12.67 13.44
CA PRO A 196 2.13 -13.03 12.88
C PRO A 196 2.10 -13.06 11.35
N MET A 197 2.81 -12.13 10.69
CA MET A 197 2.91 -12.06 9.23
C MET A 197 3.72 -13.24 8.67
N PHE A 198 4.80 -13.61 9.33
CA PHE A 198 5.60 -14.79 8.94
C PHE A 198 4.82 -16.10 9.11
N ALA A 199 3.98 -16.20 10.14
CA ALA A 199 3.07 -17.35 10.29
C ALA A 199 2.05 -17.44 9.13
N VAL A 200 1.52 -16.30 8.68
CA VAL A 200 0.67 -16.25 7.47
C VAL A 200 1.46 -16.66 6.23
N ALA A 201 2.70 -16.17 6.06
CA ALA A 201 3.54 -16.50 4.91
C ALA A 201 3.78 -18.02 4.76
N ALA A 202 3.92 -18.74 5.86
CA ALA A 202 4.12 -20.19 5.88
C ALA A 202 2.96 -20.95 5.22
N LEU A 203 1.73 -20.46 5.30
CA LEU A 203 0.56 -21.09 4.68
C LEU A 203 0.67 -21.20 3.16
N LEU A 204 1.46 -20.36 2.51
CA LEU A 204 1.49 -20.26 1.04
C LEU A 204 2.15 -21.48 0.38
N TYR A 205 3.24 -21.99 0.94
CA TYR A 205 4.03 -23.10 0.37
C TYR A 205 4.13 -24.30 1.31
N ASP A 206 4.11 -24.08 2.62
CA ASP A 206 4.06 -25.12 3.65
C ASP A 206 2.62 -25.47 4.06
N GLY A 207 1.63 -24.81 3.45
CA GLY A 207 0.20 -25.00 3.62
C GLY A 207 -0.50 -25.34 2.31
N PRO A 208 -1.85 -25.43 2.34
CA PRO A 208 -2.63 -26.00 1.24
C PRO A 208 -2.75 -25.08 0.01
N TRP A 209 -2.24 -23.84 0.01
CA TRP A 209 -2.34 -22.96 -1.18
C TRP A 209 -1.56 -23.47 -2.40
N VAL A 210 -0.61 -24.39 -2.20
CA VAL A 210 0.02 -25.10 -3.32
C VAL A 210 -0.98 -25.95 -4.11
N ALA A 211 -2.07 -26.39 -3.48
CA ALA A 211 -3.15 -27.11 -4.17
C ALA A 211 -3.95 -26.19 -5.11
N GLU A 212 -4.06 -24.88 -4.80
CA GLU A 212 -4.67 -23.91 -5.71
C GLU A 212 -3.82 -23.71 -6.97
N ARG A 213 -2.47 -23.70 -6.84
CA ARG A 213 -1.55 -23.68 -7.99
C ARG A 213 -1.72 -24.93 -8.86
N TYR A 214 -1.86 -26.10 -8.25
CA TYR A 214 -2.14 -27.33 -8.96
C TYR A 214 -3.48 -27.24 -9.71
N ALA A 215 -4.54 -26.78 -9.05
CA ALA A 215 -5.86 -26.64 -9.66
C ALA A 215 -5.85 -25.71 -10.89
N ALA A 216 -5.03 -24.64 -10.86
CA ALA A 216 -4.91 -23.71 -11.97
C ALA A 216 -4.34 -24.31 -13.26
N ILE A 217 -3.43 -25.29 -13.14
CA ILE A 217 -2.78 -25.93 -14.28
C ILE A 217 -2.97 -27.46 -14.30
N ARG A 218 -3.97 -27.96 -13.60
CA ARG A 218 -4.26 -29.39 -13.45
C ARG A 218 -4.21 -30.19 -14.75
N PRO A 219 -4.81 -29.73 -15.87
CA PRO A 219 -4.70 -30.46 -17.13
C PRO A 219 -3.26 -30.68 -17.61
N ILE A 220 -2.38 -29.69 -17.41
CA ILE A 220 -0.97 -29.80 -17.77
C ILE A 220 -0.25 -30.78 -16.84
N MET A 221 -0.50 -30.66 -15.53
CA MET A 221 0.10 -31.56 -14.53
C MET A 221 -0.25 -33.03 -14.77
N GLU A 222 -1.47 -33.31 -15.25
CA GLU A 222 -1.96 -34.68 -15.47
C GLU A 222 -1.60 -35.22 -16.85
N THR A 223 -1.44 -34.38 -17.87
CA THR A 223 -1.29 -34.88 -19.27
C THR A 223 0.06 -34.54 -19.90
N ARG A 224 0.76 -33.53 -19.43
CA ARG A 224 2.01 -33.02 -20.02
C ARG A 224 2.99 -32.45 -18.99
N PRO A 225 3.28 -33.14 -17.87
CA PRO A 225 4.17 -32.64 -16.82
C PRO A 225 5.60 -32.37 -17.33
N GLU A 226 6.02 -33.02 -18.42
CA GLU A 226 7.35 -32.91 -19.01
C GLU A 226 7.64 -31.50 -19.60
N ILE A 227 6.61 -30.69 -19.88
CA ILE A 227 6.82 -29.33 -20.36
C ILE A 227 7.09 -28.33 -19.22
N LEU A 228 6.96 -28.79 -17.97
CA LEU A 228 7.17 -27.95 -16.81
C LEU A 228 8.66 -27.87 -16.48
N HIS A 229 9.10 -26.67 -16.10
CA HIS A 229 10.43 -26.51 -15.50
C HIS A 229 10.54 -27.43 -14.27
N PRO A 230 11.65 -28.18 -14.09
CA PRO A 230 11.74 -29.20 -13.02
C PRO A 230 11.42 -28.66 -11.62
N THR A 231 11.91 -27.47 -11.28
CA THR A 231 11.62 -26.84 -9.98
C THR A 231 10.14 -26.46 -9.86
N THR A 232 9.51 -25.94 -10.93
CA THR A 232 8.08 -25.60 -10.97
C THR A 232 7.23 -26.85 -10.77
N LEU A 233 7.57 -27.94 -11.47
CA LEU A 233 6.91 -29.24 -11.31
C LEU A 233 7.00 -29.73 -9.85
N ALA A 234 8.21 -29.73 -9.27
CA ALA A 234 8.42 -30.20 -7.89
C ALA A 234 7.60 -29.37 -6.87
N VAL A 235 7.58 -28.03 -6.99
CA VAL A 235 6.81 -27.16 -6.11
C VAL A 235 5.32 -27.43 -6.21
N ILE A 236 4.78 -27.54 -7.43
CA ILE A 236 3.32 -27.71 -7.62
C ILE A 236 2.88 -29.15 -7.30
N ALA A 237 3.73 -30.15 -7.55
CA ALA A 237 3.45 -31.56 -7.21
C ALA A 237 3.31 -31.77 -5.69
N ALA A 238 3.89 -30.88 -4.85
CA ALA A 238 3.68 -30.90 -3.41
C ALA A 238 2.20 -30.76 -2.99
N ALA A 239 1.32 -30.30 -3.89
CA ALA A 239 -0.13 -30.29 -3.70
C ALA A 239 -0.72 -31.66 -3.34
N GLY A 240 -0.11 -32.75 -3.82
CA GLY A 240 -0.54 -34.11 -3.50
C GLY A 240 -0.46 -34.50 -2.01
N ARG A 241 0.17 -33.67 -1.16
CA ARG A 241 0.21 -33.87 0.30
C ARG A 241 -1.06 -33.41 1.01
N TYR A 242 -1.91 -32.65 0.34
CA TYR A 242 -3.09 -31.99 0.92
C TYR A 242 -4.38 -32.51 0.31
N ASN A 243 -5.38 -32.70 1.14
CA ASN A 243 -6.74 -33.04 0.76
C ASN A 243 -7.70 -31.86 0.97
N ALA A 244 -9.00 -32.06 0.72
CA ALA A 244 -10.01 -31.02 0.86
C ALA A 244 -10.16 -30.53 2.32
N ALA A 245 -10.02 -31.41 3.32
CA ALA A 245 -10.09 -31.02 4.73
C ALA A 245 -8.91 -30.12 5.11
N ASP A 246 -7.71 -30.41 4.59
CA ASP A 246 -6.53 -29.56 4.81
C ASP A 246 -6.71 -28.18 4.19
N ALA A 247 -7.38 -28.07 3.03
CA ALA A 247 -7.68 -26.79 2.41
C ALA A 247 -8.60 -25.94 3.29
N PHE A 248 -9.65 -26.52 3.88
CA PHE A 248 -10.52 -25.81 4.81
C PHE A 248 -9.80 -25.47 6.12
N ALA A 249 -8.99 -26.36 6.67
CA ALA A 249 -8.17 -26.08 7.85
C ALA A 249 -7.23 -24.88 7.61
N GLY A 250 -6.61 -24.81 6.41
CA GLY A 250 -5.81 -23.67 6.00
C GLY A 250 -6.59 -22.36 5.94
N LEU A 251 -7.82 -22.37 5.43
CA LEU A 251 -8.69 -21.19 5.43
C LEU A 251 -9.05 -20.72 6.85
N TYR A 252 -9.31 -21.67 7.77
CA TYR A 252 -9.59 -21.33 9.17
C TYR A 252 -8.35 -20.74 9.85
N SER A 253 -7.19 -21.37 9.67
CA SER A 253 -5.92 -20.85 10.17
C SER A 253 -5.60 -19.46 9.62
N LEU A 254 -5.84 -19.23 8.33
CA LEU A 254 -5.65 -17.90 7.74
C LEU A 254 -6.57 -16.85 8.38
N ALA A 255 -7.84 -17.19 8.65
CA ALA A 255 -8.78 -16.26 9.27
C ALA A 255 -8.34 -15.85 10.70
N GLU A 256 -7.83 -16.80 11.47
CA GLU A 256 -7.29 -16.55 12.83
C GLU A 256 -6.01 -15.71 12.76
N LEU A 257 -5.03 -16.11 11.94
CA LEU A 257 -3.75 -15.41 11.79
C LEU A 257 -3.93 -13.99 11.24
N ARG A 258 -4.85 -13.81 10.28
CA ARG A 258 -5.19 -12.49 9.74
C ARG A 258 -5.64 -11.53 10.82
N ARG A 259 -6.47 -11.99 11.74
CA ARG A 259 -6.97 -11.18 12.85
C ARG A 259 -5.83 -10.66 13.75
N HIS A 260 -4.80 -11.50 13.98
CA HIS A 260 -3.61 -11.08 14.72
C HIS A 260 -2.72 -10.13 13.92
N ALA A 261 -2.52 -10.42 12.62
CA ALA A 261 -1.71 -9.57 11.76
C ALA A 261 -2.34 -8.19 11.53
N ASP A 262 -3.67 -8.13 11.29
CA ASP A 262 -4.39 -6.89 11.03
C ASP A 262 -4.46 -5.94 12.24
N ALA A 263 -4.22 -6.43 13.46
CA ALA A 263 -4.10 -5.59 14.66
C ALA A 263 -2.99 -4.52 14.56
N VAL A 264 -2.02 -4.70 13.66
CA VAL A 264 -0.99 -3.69 13.38
C VAL A 264 -1.61 -2.36 12.93
N TRP A 265 -2.71 -2.39 12.19
CA TRP A 265 -3.37 -1.22 11.64
C TRP A 265 -4.09 -0.33 12.66
N ASP A 266 -4.26 -0.81 13.88
CA ASP A 266 -4.71 0.04 15.01
C ASP A 266 -3.62 1.02 15.46
N ARG A 267 -2.35 0.71 15.19
CA ARG A 267 -1.17 1.45 15.65
C ARG A 267 -0.47 2.24 14.55
N VAL A 268 -0.50 1.75 13.30
CA VAL A 268 0.19 2.35 12.16
C VAL A 268 -0.72 2.46 10.94
N ASP A 269 -0.39 3.34 10.01
CA ASP A 269 -1.14 3.56 8.78
C ASP A 269 -0.41 2.94 7.58
N VAL A 270 0.92 2.86 7.66
CA VAL A 270 1.80 2.23 6.67
C VAL A 270 2.85 1.41 7.41
N LEU A 271 3.12 0.20 6.94
CA LEU A 271 4.22 -0.64 7.38
C LEU A 271 5.28 -0.67 6.27
N ALA A 272 6.53 -0.35 6.60
CA ALA A 272 7.64 -0.41 5.66
C ALA A 272 8.58 -1.55 6.01
N VAL A 273 8.85 -2.42 5.03
CA VAL A 273 9.70 -3.62 5.21
C VAL A 273 10.75 -3.68 4.11
N PRO A 274 11.89 -4.36 4.30
CA PRO A 274 12.76 -4.71 3.18
C PRO A 274 11.95 -5.43 2.10
N THR A 275 12.21 -5.19 0.82
CA THR A 275 11.51 -5.97 -0.23
C THR A 275 11.95 -7.43 -0.21
N TYR A 276 13.22 -7.67 0.09
CA TYR A 276 13.85 -8.99 0.29
C TYR A 276 15.01 -8.86 1.30
N PRO A 277 15.45 -9.94 1.96
CA PRO A 277 16.56 -9.88 2.90
C PRO A 277 17.89 -9.44 2.25
N ARG A 278 18.24 -10.07 1.12
CA ARG A 278 19.46 -9.79 0.34
C ARG A 278 19.28 -10.24 -1.11
N PRO A 279 20.02 -9.67 -2.07
CA PRO A 279 20.01 -10.14 -3.44
C PRO A 279 20.61 -11.53 -3.54
N GLN A 280 20.11 -12.33 -4.48
CA GLN A 280 20.56 -13.71 -4.73
C GLN A 280 21.31 -13.79 -6.06
N THR A 281 22.41 -14.54 -6.09
CA THR A 281 23.14 -14.77 -7.35
C THR A 281 22.54 -15.91 -8.16
N CYS A 282 22.73 -15.87 -9.48
CA CYS A 282 22.34 -16.97 -10.36
C CYS A 282 23.08 -18.28 -9.98
N ALA A 283 24.32 -18.19 -9.54
CA ALA A 283 25.10 -19.34 -9.08
C ALA A 283 24.52 -19.98 -7.80
N ALA A 284 24.08 -19.16 -6.83
CA ALA A 284 23.43 -19.67 -5.62
C ALA A 284 22.13 -20.42 -5.94
N VAL A 285 21.30 -19.87 -6.86
CA VAL A 285 20.06 -20.53 -7.30
C VAL A 285 20.35 -21.81 -8.10
N ALA A 286 21.44 -21.87 -8.88
CA ALA A 286 21.83 -23.09 -9.58
C ALA A 286 22.26 -24.19 -8.61
N ALA A 287 22.93 -23.84 -7.50
CA ALA A 287 23.32 -24.78 -6.45
C ALA A 287 22.16 -25.25 -5.58
N ASP A 288 21.22 -24.34 -5.26
CA ASP A 288 19.99 -24.61 -4.50
C ASP A 288 18.81 -23.86 -5.14
N PRO A 289 17.96 -24.55 -5.92
CA PRO A 289 16.82 -23.90 -6.59
C PRO A 289 15.69 -23.44 -5.67
N ILE A 290 15.70 -23.81 -4.39
CA ILE A 290 14.59 -23.56 -3.44
C ILE A 290 14.97 -22.52 -2.38
N GLY A 291 16.08 -22.69 -1.67
CA GLY A 291 16.45 -21.85 -0.54
C GLY A 291 16.54 -20.36 -0.87
N PRO A 292 17.37 -19.95 -1.87
CA PRO A 292 17.45 -18.54 -2.30
C PRO A 292 16.12 -17.96 -2.76
N ASN A 293 15.28 -18.75 -3.44
CA ASN A 293 13.94 -18.34 -3.84
C ASN A 293 13.03 -18.09 -2.62
N SER A 294 13.09 -18.97 -1.62
CA SER A 294 12.29 -18.82 -0.39
C SER A 294 12.72 -17.61 0.43
N GLU A 295 14.02 -17.36 0.49
CA GLU A 295 14.57 -16.18 1.17
C GLU A 295 14.07 -14.87 0.55
N LEU A 296 13.99 -14.77 -0.79
CA LEU A 296 13.44 -13.61 -1.48
C LEU A 296 11.97 -13.34 -1.09
N GLY A 297 11.21 -14.35 -0.68
CA GLY A 297 9.81 -14.25 -0.29
C GLY A 297 9.56 -13.81 1.17
N THR A 298 10.62 -13.66 1.98
CA THR A 298 10.50 -13.43 3.44
C THR A 298 9.51 -12.30 3.79
N TYR A 299 9.60 -11.16 3.13
CA TYR A 299 8.77 -9.98 3.41
C TYR A 299 7.61 -9.79 2.45
N THR A 300 7.39 -10.72 1.52
CA THR A 300 6.36 -10.54 0.48
C THR A 300 5.26 -11.60 0.49
N ASN A 301 5.54 -12.82 0.96
CA ASN A 301 4.62 -13.97 0.84
C ASN A 301 3.29 -13.80 1.61
N PHE A 302 3.26 -13.03 2.70
CA PHE A 302 2.05 -12.84 3.50
C PHE A 302 1.09 -11.79 2.94
N VAL A 303 1.57 -10.87 2.09
CA VAL A 303 0.83 -9.65 1.73
C VAL A 303 -0.48 -9.94 1.00
N ASN A 304 -0.47 -10.89 0.05
CA ASN A 304 -1.66 -11.25 -0.71
C ASN A 304 -2.64 -12.07 0.15
N LEU A 305 -2.13 -12.97 1.01
CA LEU A 305 -2.93 -13.71 1.97
C LEU A 305 -3.66 -12.79 2.96
N LEU A 306 -3.04 -11.67 3.35
CA LEU A 306 -3.61 -10.67 4.23
C LEU A 306 -4.51 -9.65 3.49
N ASP A 307 -4.61 -9.72 2.16
CA ASP A 307 -5.38 -8.77 1.35
C ASP A 307 -4.91 -7.31 1.52
N TRP A 308 -3.61 -7.10 1.71
CA TRP A 308 -3.00 -5.78 1.83
C TRP A 308 -2.55 -5.29 0.46
N CYS A 309 -2.54 -3.97 0.23
CA CYS A 309 -1.88 -3.37 -0.92
C CYS A 309 -0.39 -3.12 -0.63
N ALA A 310 0.41 -3.01 -1.69
CA ALA A 310 1.85 -2.85 -1.56
C ALA A 310 2.47 -2.03 -2.69
N LEU A 311 3.55 -1.32 -2.35
CA LEU A 311 4.35 -0.57 -3.30
C LEU A 311 5.84 -0.79 -2.99
N ALA A 312 6.54 -1.49 -3.87
CA ALA A 312 8.00 -1.57 -3.82
C ALA A 312 8.60 -0.34 -4.48
N VAL A 313 9.50 0.32 -3.77
CA VAL A 313 10.17 1.55 -4.20
C VAL A 313 11.68 1.34 -4.09
N PRO A 314 12.49 1.79 -5.07
CA PRO A 314 13.94 1.86 -4.91
C PRO A 314 14.32 2.68 -3.68
N GLY A 315 15.20 2.14 -2.85
CA GLY A 315 15.75 2.79 -1.68
C GLY A 315 17.14 3.39 -1.96
N ARG A 316 17.86 3.75 -0.89
CA ARG A 316 19.26 4.13 -0.98
C ARG A 316 20.07 2.94 -1.52
N PRO A 317 20.93 3.13 -2.53
CA PRO A 317 21.72 2.04 -3.07
C PRO A 317 22.67 1.47 -2.01
N ARG A 318 23.00 0.21 -2.14
CA ARG A 318 24.03 -0.45 -1.35
C ARG A 318 25.41 0.18 -1.66
N ALA A 319 26.36 0.04 -0.74
CA ALA A 319 27.70 0.59 -0.92
C ALA A 319 28.48 -0.04 -2.11
N ASP A 320 28.08 -1.23 -2.56
CA ASP A 320 28.61 -1.88 -3.77
C ASP A 320 27.93 -1.39 -5.06
N GLY A 321 26.98 -0.45 -4.95
CA GLY A 321 26.24 0.12 -6.08
C GLY A 321 25.04 -0.72 -6.54
N PHE A 322 24.82 -1.92 -5.98
CA PHE A 322 23.62 -2.71 -6.30
C PHE A 322 22.37 -2.06 -5.66
N PRO A 323 21.19 -2.12 -6.31
CA PRO A 323 20.00 -1.51 -5.76
C PRO A 323 19.54 -2.17 -4.47
N SER A 324 18.93 -1.39 -3.60
CA SER A 324 18.09 -1.87 -2.52
C SER A 324 16.65 -1.47 -2.77
N GLY A 325 15.71 -2.20 -2.15
CA GLY A 325 14.30 -1.88 -2.25
C GLY A 325 13.61 -1.95 -0.90
N ILE A 326 12.69 -1.02 -0.69
CA ILE A 326 11.77 -1.02 0.44
C ILE A 326 10.35 -1.26 -0.09
N THR A 327 9.57 -2.06 0.62
CA THR A 327 8.15 -2.26 0.31
C THR A 327 7.29 -1.58 1.36
N LEU A 328 6.47 -0.64 0.92
CA LEU A 328 5.43 0.00 1.70
C LEU A 328 4.16 -0.85 1.63
N LEU A 329 3.57 -1.17 2.77
CA LEU A 329 2.38 -1.99 2.93
C LEU A 329 1.29 -1.18 3.62
N ALA A 330 0.04 -1.40 3.23
CA ALA A 330 -1.11 -0.78 3.89
C ALA A 330 -2.38 -1.65 3.72
N PRO A 331 -3.43 -1.40 4.51
CA PRO A 331 -4.71 -2.06 4.32
C PRO A 331 -5.23 -1.87 2.89
N ARG A 332 -6.05 -2.81 2.44
CA ARG A 332 -6.79 -2.72 1.18
C ARG A 332 -7.45 -1.35 1.01
N GLY A 333 -7.34 -0.77 -0.19
CA GLY A 333 -7.89 0.55 -0.53
C GLY A 333 -6.94 1.72 -0.26
N SER A 334 -5.79 1.49 0.37
CA SER A 334 -4.81 2.54 0.69
C SER A 334 -3.77 2.79 -0.42
N ASP A 335 -4.00 2.26 -1.63
CA ASP A 335 -3.06 2.36 -2.76
C ASP A 335 -2.62 3.81 -3.03
N GLY A 336 -3.54 4.78 -2.94
CA GLY A 336 -3.23 6.19 -3.15
C GLY A 336 -2.32 6.79 -2.06
N LEU A 337 -2.47 6.35 -0.81
CA LEU A 337 -1.57 6.74 0.29
C LEU A 337 -0.17 6.20 0.05
N LEU A 338 -0.06 4.93 -0.35
CA LEU A 338 1.22 4.31 -0.70
C LEU A 338 1.88 5.02 -1.88
N ALA A 339 1.12 5.41 -2.90
CA ALA A 339 1.64 6.18 -4.04
C ALA A 339 2.17 7.56 -3.59
N ALA A 340 1.46 8.27 -2.71
CA ALA A 340 1.90 9.57 -2.22
C ALA A 340 3.17 9.51 -1.37
N LEU A 341 3.25 8.53 -0.46
CA LEU A 341 4.43 8.33 0.39
C LEU A 341 5.60 7.80 -0.43
N GLY A 342 5.35 6.77 -1.27
CA GLY A 342 6.38 6.14 -2.10
C GLY A 342 7.00 7.10 -3.12
N ALA A 343 6.21 8.01 -3.72
CA ALA A 343 6.76 9.02 -4.63
C ALA A 343 7.75 9.96 -3.91
N ARG A 344 7.43 10.39 -2.68
CA ARG A 344 8.30 11.25 -1.88
C ARG A 344 9.56 10.52 -1.43
N LEU A 345 9.41 9.28 -1.00
CA LEU A 345 10.55 8.45 -0.63
C LEU A 345 11.48 8.21 -1.82
N HIS A 346 10.92 7.88 -2.99
CA HIS A 346 11.69 7.66 -4.22
C HIS A 346 12.50 8.91 -4.61
N ALA A 347 11.89 10.09 -4.51
CA ALA A 347 12.56 11.36 -4.76
C ALA A 347 13.66 11.67 -3.71
N ALA A 348 13.44 11.32 -2.43
CA ALA A 348 14.42 11.52 -1.35
C ALA A 348 15.63 10.58 -1.49
N ALA A 349 15.44 9.36 -1.96
CA ALA A 349 16.52 8.40 -2.20
C ALA A 349 17.49 8.86 -3.32
N ALA A 350 17.08 9.83 -4.15
CA ALA A 350 17.90 10.51 -5.18
C ALA A 350 18.65 9.54 -6.12
N GLY A 351 18.02 8.39 -6.43
CA GLY A 351 18.61 7.35 -7.26
C GLY A 351 18.36 7.54 -8.75
N ARG A 352 19.01 6.69 -9.55
CA ARG A 352 18.72 6.52 -10.96
C ARG A 352 17.49 5.63 -11.14
N ILE A 353 16.82 5.75 -12.27
CA ILE A 353 15.73 4.87 -12.68
C ILE A 353 16.32 3.67 -13.42
N GLY A 354 16.10 2.48 -12.91
CA GLY A 354 16.58 1.25 -13.52
C GLY A 354 18.09 1.24 -13.73
N ALA A 355 18.52 0.79 -14.89
CA ALA A 355 19.92 0.77 -15.33
C ALA A 355 20.33 2.05 -16.09
N GLY A 356 19.38 2.99 -16.30
CA GLY A 356 19.62 4.22 -17.06
C GLY A 356 20.29 5.32 -16.26
N GLU A 357 20.57 6.44 -16.95
CA GLU A 357 21.12 7.66 -16.33
C GLU A 357 20.03 8.65 -15.87
N THR A 358 18.76 8.36 -16.16
CA THR A 358 17.64 9.23 -15.77
C THR A 358 17.46 9.22 -14.27
N THR A 359 17.39 10.40 -13.67
CA THR A 359 17.13 10.57 -12.24
C THR A 359 15.63 10.64 -11.96
N VAL A 360 15.26 10.30 -10.72
CA VAL A 360 13.88 10.41 -10.26
C VAL A 360 13.47 11.88 -10.22
N PRO A 361 12.36 12.28 -10.88
CA PRO A 361 11.91 13.65 -10.85
C PRO A 361 11.41 14.05 -9.46
N ALA A 362 11.52 15.33 -9.13
CA ALA A 362 10.92 15.88 -7.92
C ALA A 362 9.40 15.69 -7.94
N VAL A 363 8.83 15.39 -6.77
CA VAL A 363 7.39 15.21 -6.64
C VAL A 363 6.69 16.56 -6.77
N ALA A 364 5.88 16.72 -7.81
CA ALA A 364 5.02 17.88 -7.93
C ALA A 364 3.94 17.86 -6.82
N PRO A 365 3.66 19.00 -6.15
CA PRO A 365 2.54 19.08 -5.22
C PRO A 365 1.24 18.69 -5.95
N GLY A 366 0.51 17.74 -5.38
CA GLY A 366 -0.82 17.40 -5.89
C GLY A 366 -1.82 18.55 -5.70
N PRO A 367 -2.98 18.51 -6.34
CA PRO A 367 -4.00 19.54 -6.17
C PRO A 367 -4.53 19.54 -4.74
N ALA A 368 -4.37 20.65 -4.02
CA ALA A 368 -4.91 20.85 -2.67
C ALA A 368 -6.44 21.02 -2.64
N ARG A 369 -7.13 20.55 -3.69
CA ARG A 369 -8.59 20.61 -3.89
C ARG A 369 -9.13 19.25 -4.34
N GLY A 370 -10.42 19.03 -4.08
CA GLY A 370 -11.14 17.88 -4.63
C GLY A 370 -11.16 17.91 -6.16
N TRP A 371 -11.14 16.73 -6.76
CA TRP A 371 -11.36 16.55 -8.20
C TRP A 371 -12.83 16.87 -8.55
N PRO A 372 -13.16 17.14 -9.83
CA PRO A 372 -14.56 17.23 -10.24
C PRO A 372 -15.34 15.98 -9.81
N GLY A 373 -16.44 16.21 -9.09
CA GLY A 373 -17.28 15.12 -8.55
C GLY A 373 -16.94 14.67 -7.12
N GLU A 374 -15.83 15.09 -6.53
CA GLU A 374 -15.56 14.88 -5.10
C GLU A 374 -16.17 16.01 -4.24
N ILE A 375 -16.52 15.67 -3.01
CA ILE A 375 -17.04 16.60 -1.98
C ILE A 375 -15.95 16.84 -0.96
N GLU A 376 -15.61 18.11 -0.71
CA GLU A 376 -14.66 18.49 0.33
C GLU A 376 -15.35 18.49 1.70
N LEU A 377 -14.81 17.71 2.62
CA LEU A 377 -15.22 17.59 4.02
C LEU A 377 -14.12 18.12 4.93
N ALA A 378 -14.40 19.11 5.77
CA ALA A 378 -13.52 19.55 6.82
C ALA A 378 -13.84 18.78 8.11
N VAL A 379 -12.82 18.24 8.77
CA VAL A 379 -12.95 17.48 10.00
C VAL A 379 -12.12 18.11 11.13
N VAL A 380 -12.55 17.85 12.36
CA VAL A 380 -11.90 18.28 13.60
C VAL A 380 -11.88 17.17 14.62
N GLY A 381 -11.00 17.26 15.62
CA GLY A 381 -10.92 16.33 16.75
C GLY A 381 -10.65 14.89 16.31
N ALA A 382 -11.44 13.94 16.78
CA ALA A 382 -11.15 12.51 16.64
C ALA A 382 -11.01 12.00 15.18
N HIS A 383 -11.45 12.76 14.17
CA HIS A 383 -11.27 12.45 12.76
C HIS A 383 -9.99 13.02 12.14
N LEU A 384 -9.20 13.82 12.87
CA LEU A 384 -7.89 14.26 12.39
C LEU A 384 -6.95 13.07 12.21
N SER A 385 -5.99 13.21 11.31
CA SER A 385 -4.96 12.20 11.03
C SER A 385 -4.29 11.70 12.31
N GLY A 386 -4.08 10.40 12.41
CA GLY A 386 -3.50 9.76 13.60
C GLY A 386 -4.45 9.60 14.79
N LEU A 387 -5.69 10.12 14.73
CA LEU A 387 -6.68 9.99 15.79
C LEU A 387 -7.71 8.87 15.51
N PRO A 388 -8.41 8.36 16.55
CA PRO A 388 -9.14 7.10 16.47
C PRO A 388 -10.22 6.97 15.38
N LEU A 389 -10.87 8.07 15.01
CA LEU A 389 -11.93 8.05 13.99
C LEU A 389 -11.43 8.38 12.57
N ASN A 390 -10.15 8.69 12.38
CA ASN A 390 -9.60 8.96 11.05
C ASN A 390 -9.77 7.76 10.11
N ARG A 391 -9.72 6.53 10.65
CA ARG A 391 -9.96 5.29 9.90
C ARG A 391 -11.34 5.23 9.23
N GLU A 392 -12.35 5.93 9.75
CA GLU A 392 -13.67 6.02 9.11
C GLU A 392 -13.56 6.75 7.76
N LEU A 393 -12.77 7.82 7.69
CA LEU A 393 -12.48 8.52 6.44
C LEU A 393 -11.74 7.64 5.45
N ALA A 394 -10.71 6.93 5.91
CA ALA A 394 -9.95 5.99 5.07
C ALA A 394 -10.84 4.86 4.53
N ALA A 395 -11.71 4.27 5.36
CA ALA A 395 -12.66 3.23 4.97
C ALA A 395 -13.68 3.70 3.91
N HIS A 396 -14.00 4.99 3.92
CA HIS A 396 -14.84 5.65 2.91
C HIS A 396 -14.06 6.12 1.67
N GLY A 397 -12.76 5.80 1.56
CA GLY A 397 -11.94 6.21 0.44
C GLY A 397 -11.69 7.72 0.38
N ALA A 398 -11.66 8.38 1.54
CA ALA A 398 -11.34 9.80 1.62
C ALA A 398 -9.87 10.06 1.30
N ARG A 399 -9.60 11.16 0.62
CA ARG A 399 -8.28 11.61 0.24
C ARG A 399 -7.93 12.91 0.96
N TYR A 400 -6.84 12.93 1.71
CA TYR A 400 -6.35 14.13 2.38
C TYR A 400 -5.98 15.21 1.36
N LEU A 401 -6.40 16.44 1.62
CA LEU A 401 -6.10 17.60 0.77
C LEU A 401 -5.14 18.57 1.44
N ARG A 402 -5.48 19.04 2.63
CA ARG A 402 -4.70 20.07 3.35
C ARG A 402 -5.14 20.23 4.79
N THR A 403 -4.25 20.75 5.62
CA THR A 403 -4.58 21.31 6.93
C THR A 403 -4.80 22.81 6.79
N VAL A 404 -5.83 23.35 7.44
CA VAL A 404 -6.18 24.75 7.43
C VAL A 404 -6.98 25.10 8.67
N ALA A 405 -6.73 26.26 9.27
CA ALA A 405 -7.54 26.74 10.39
C ALA A 405 -8.87 27.33 9.90
N THR A 406 -9.92 27.25 10.74
CA THR A 406 -11.15 28.01 10.52
C THR A 406 -10.92 29.50 10.67
N ARG A 407 -11.86 30.34 10.26
CA ARG A 407 -11.91 31.72 10.75
C ARG A 407 -12.11 31.74 12.27
N PRO A 408 -11.71 32.82 12.97
CA PRO A 408 -11.72 32.88 14.45
C PRO A 408 -13.14 33.09 15.03
N GLU A 409 -14.13 32.50 14.43
CA GLU A 409 -15.54 32.57 14.82
C GLU A 409 -16.12 31.23 15.27
N TYR A 410 -15.26 30.30 15.73
CA TYR A 410 -15.67 28.97 16.12
C TYR A 410 -15.17 28.60 17.53
N ARG A 411 -15.94 27.75 18.21
CA ARG A 411 -15.56 27.10 19.47
C ARG A 411 -15.74 25.59 19.35
N LEU A 412 -14.83 24.86 19.99
CA LEU A 412 -14.87 23.40 20.09
C LEU A 412 -15.39 23.02 21.48
N TYR A 413 -16.37 22.16 21.55
CA TYR A 413 -16.99 21.71 22.80
C TYR A 413 -16.84 20.21 22.95
N ALA A 414 -16.47 19.74 24.15
CA ALA A 414 -16.54 18.34 24.49
C ALA A 414 -18.00 17.88 24.54
N LEU A 415 -18.29 16.76 23.86
CA LEU A 415 -19.60 16.13 23.94
C LEU A 415 -19.54 14.96 24.93
N PRO A 416 -20.66 14.67 25.63
CA PRO A 416 -20.76 13.49 26.49
C PRO A 416 -20.65 12.21 25.68
N GLY A 417 -20.14 11.13 26.30
CA GLY A 417 -19.95 9.84 25.65
C GLY A 417 -18.49 9.58 25.26
N GLY A 418 -18.21 8.38 24.78
CA GLY A 418 -16.88 7.90 24.41
C GLY A 418 -16.37 6.81 25.34
N PRO A 419 -15.17 6.24 25.10
CA PRO A 419 -14.27 6.48 23.99
C PRO A 419 -14.79 5.97 22.64
N PRO A 420 -14.42 6.61 21.52
CA PRO A 420 -13.63 7.84 21.40
C PRO A 420 -14.49 9.09 21.67
N HIS A 421 -13.89 10.10 22.34
CA HIS A 421 -14.56 11.36 22.59
C HIS A 421 -14.71 12.17 21.30
N ARG A 422 -15.90 12.68 21.01
CA ARG A 422 -16.20 13.48 19.82
C ARG A 422 -16.42 14.93 20.23
N PRO A 423 -15.70 15.91 19.62
CA PRO A 423 -15.98 17.30 19.87
C PRO A 423 -17.13 17.80 18.98
N GLY A 424 -17.88 18.77 19.47
CA GLY A 424 -18.84 19.53 18.71
C GLY A 424 -18.28 20.90 18.32
N LEU A 425 -18.26 21.23 17.04
CA LEU A 425 -17.86 22.54 16.54
C LEU A 425 -19.07 23.46 16.40
N LEU A 426 -19.00 24.64 16.99
CA LEU A 426 -20.08 25.63 16.94
C LEU A 426 -19.56 26.98 16.46
N ARG A 427 -20.27 27.59 15.55
CA ARG A 427 -20.03 29.00 15.17
C ARG A 427 -20.60 29.94 16.24
N VAL A 428 -19.79 30.89 16.68
CA VAL A 428 -20.12 31.88 17.70
C VAL A 428 -20.05 33.32 17.11
N ALA A 429 -20.40 34.32 17.88
CA ALA A 429 -20.28 35.71 17.47
C ALA A 429 -18.82 36.11 17.25
N GLU A 430 -18.59 37.14 16.45
CA GLU A 430 -17.27 37.68 16.20
C GLU A 430 -16.63 38.16 17.51
N GLY A 431 -15.40 37.76 17.78
CA GLY A 431 -14.71 38.03 19.04
C GLY A 431 -14.91 36.97 20.14
N ASP A 432 -15.93 36.13 20.05
CA ASP A 432 -16.23 35.09 21.05
C ASP A 432 -15.58 33.74 20.73
N GLY A 433 -14.95 33.59 19.59
CA GLY A 433 -14.37 32.35 19.08
C GLY A 433 -12.86 32.39 18.92
N GLY A 434 -12.33 31.29 18.38
CA GLY A 434 -10.94 31.14 17.97
C GLY A 434 -10.81 30.44 16.62
N ALA A 435 -9.63 30.46 16.03
CA ALA A 435 -9.31 29.66 14.88
C ALA A 435 -9.06 28.22 15.35
N ILE A 436 -9.76 27.27 14.74
CA ILE A 436 -9.68 25.83 15.05
C ILE A 436 -8.97 25.14 13.90
N GLU A 437 -7.95 24.37 14.18
CA GLU A 437 -7.26 23.55 13.20
C GLU A 437 -8.19 22.49 12.64
N THR A 438 -8.22 22.35 11.33
CA THR A 438 -9.04 21.40 10.59
C THR A 438 -8.23 20.73 9.50
N GLU A 439 -8.58 19.50 9.19
CA GLU A 439 -8.12 18.83 7.98
C GLU A 439 -9.24 18.77 6.96
N VAL A 440 -8.93 19.05 5.71
CA VAL A 440 -9.87 18.96 4.59
C VAL A 440 -9.57 17.70 3.80
N TRP A 441 -10.60 16.89 3.63
CA TRP A 441 -10.57 15.63 2.91
C TRP A 441 -11.56 15.66 1.74
N ALA A 442 -11.24 14.97 0.64
CA ALA A 442 -12.13 14.80 -0.50
C ALA A 442 -12.73 13.40 -0.48
N LEU A 443 -14.05 13.30 -0.66
CA LEU A 443 -14.79 12.04 -0.71
C LEU A 443 -15.62 11.93 -1.98
N PRO A 444 -15.79 10.72 -2.55
CA PRO A 444 -16.83 10.45 -3.54
C PRO A 444 -18.21 10.75 -2.96
N PRO A 445 -19.20 11.20 -3.75
CA PRO A 445 -20.53 11.58 -3.25
C PRO A 445 -21.25 10.47 -2.47
N ALA A 446 -21.16 9.22 -2.92
CA ALA A 446 -21.75 8.08 -2.22
C ALA A 446 -21.11 7.84 -0.84
N ALA A 447 -19.78 7.95 -0.76
CA ALA A 447 -19.02 7.81 0.49
C ALA A 447 -19.33 8.96 1.45
N PHE A 448 -19.45 10.20 0.94
CA PHE A 448 -19.90 11.34 1.74
C PHE A 448 -21.29 11.11 2.30
N GLY A 449 -22.24 10.60 1.50
CA GLY A 449 -23.59 10.25 1.95
C GLY A 449 -23.58 9.20 3.07
N ALA A 450 -22.80 8.15 2.93
CA ALA A 450 -22.65 7.10 3.94
C ALA A 450 -22.02 7.66 5.24
N PHE A 451 -20.99 8.49 5.13
CA PHE A 451 -20.37 9.15 6.28
C PHE A 451 -21.37 10.04 7.03
N VAL A 452 -22.17 10.86 6.30
CA VAL A 452 -23.17 11.73 6.90
C VAL A 452 -24.26 10.93 7.61
N ALA A 453 -24.71 9.82 7.02
CA ALA A 453 -25.74 8.96 7.62
C ALA A 453 -25.27 8.28 8.93
N ALA A 454 -23.96 8.11 9.12
CA ALA A 454 -23.36 7.53 10.32
C ALA A 454 -23.08 8.55 11.44
N ILE A 455 -23.35 9.86 11.23
CA ILE A 455 -23.10 10.89 12.25
C ILE A 455 -24.10 10.74 13.40
N PRO A 456 -23.64 10.49 14.65
CA PRO A 456 -24.54 10.33 15.78
C PRO A 456 -25.04 11.69 16.31
N GLU A 457 -26.25 11.70 16.87
CA GLU A 457 -26.75 12.85 17.62
C GLU A 457 -25.83 13.19 18.83
N PRO A 458 -25.67 14.46 19.20
CA PRO A 458 -26.32 15.67 18.65
C PRO A 458 -25.47 16.34 17.54
N LEU A 459 -24.64 15.60 16.84
CA LEU A 459 -23.83 16.09 15.73
C LEU A 459 -24.63 16.13 14.43
N GLY A 460 -24.21 16.94 13.49
CA GLY A 460 -24.76 17.00 12.15
C GLY A 460 -23.76 17.63 11.19
N ILE A 461 -24.08 17.60 9.89
CA ILE A 461 -23.28 18.24 8.86
C ILE A 461 -23.63 19.72 8.73
N GLY A 462 -22.66 20.56 8.49
CA GLY A 462 -22.86 21.99 8.25
C GLY A 462 -21.79 22.57 7.35
N THR A 463 -21.74 23.89 7.23
CA THR A 463 -20.72 24.58 6.42
C THR A 463 -19.78 25.36 7.31
N LEU A 464 -18.47 25.32 6.99
CA LEU A 464 -17.41 26.09 7.65
C LEU A 464 -16.91 27.22 6.76
N ARG A 465 -16.35 28.23 7.44
CA ARG A 465 -15.51 29.28 6.84
C ARG A 465 -14.08 29.02 7.25
N LEU A 466 -13.24 28.74 6.26
CA LEU A 466 -11.83 28.48 6.48
C LEU A 466 -11.01 29.75 6.34
N GLY A 467 -9.87 29.80 7.04
CA GLY A 467 -8.86 30.84 6.86
C GLY A 467 -8.19 30.72 5.48
N GLY A 468 -7.61 31.81 4.96
CA GLY A 468 -6.89 31.76 3.68
C GLY A 468 -7.76 31.83 2.41
N ASP A 469 -9.05 31.76 2.50
CA ASP A 469 -9.98 31.97 1.36
C ASP A 469 -10.02 33.47 0.96
N GLY A 470 -8.88 34.05 0.63
CA GLY A 470 -8.62 35.44 0.23
C GLY A 470 -9.85 36.28 0.04
N GLY A 471 -10.15 37.17 0.99
CA GLY A 471 -11.04 38.35 1.01
C GLY A 471 -12.27 38.49 0.11
N ARG A 472 -12.61 37.51 -0.70
CA ARG A 472 -13.80 37.55 -1.57
C ARG A 472 -15.05 37.32 -0.71
N ARG A 473 -15.96 38.29 -0.68
CA ARG A 473 -17.34 38.14 -0.19
C ARG A 473 -17.95 36.96 -0.98
N GLY A 474 -17.98 35.78 -0.39
CA GLY A 474 -18.38 34.53 -1.06
C GLY A 474 -17.40 33.39 -0.90
N GLY A 475 -16.58 33.36 0.17
CA GLY A 475 -15.70 32.23 0.49
C GLY A 475 -16.42 30.88 0.37
N ARG A 476 -15.78 29.91 -0.29
CA ARG A 476 -16.37 28.58 -0.51
C ARG A 476 -16.83 28.00 0.81
N ARG A 477 -18.03 27.45 0.83
CA ARG A 477 -18.57 26.73 1.98
C ARG A 477 -18.05 25.31 1.93
N HIS A 478 -17.33 24.89 2.98
CA HIS A 478 -16.89 23.52 3.14
C HIS A 478 -17.84 22.78 4.06
N HIS A 479 -18.21 21.56 3.71
CA HIS A 479 -19.02 20.72 4.58
C HIS A 479 -18.20 20.32 5.81
N ALA A 480 -18.82 20.28 6.98
CA ALA A 480 -18.16 19.86 8.21
C ALA A 480 -19.16 19.27 9.20
N VAL A 481 -18.70 18.34 10.01
CA VAL A 481 -19.46 17.83 11.16
C VAL A 481 -19.50 18.92 12.24
N ARG A 482 -20.70 19.35 12.63
CA ARG A 482 -20.91 20.35 13.68
C ARG A 482 -22.06 19.94 14.61
N ARG A 483 -22.09 20.52 15.81
CA ARG A 483 -23.23 20.37 16.72
C ARG A 483 -24.47 21.05 16.12
N LEU A 484 -25.58 20.34 16.05
CA LEU A 484 -26.93 20.95 15.89
C LEU A 484 -27.23 21.69 17.18
N ALA A 485 -27.93 22.81 17.13
CA ALA A 485 -28.18 23.79 18.18
C ALA A 485 -28.09 23.36 19.67
N PRO A 486 -27.74 24.25 20.61
CA PRO A 486 -27.58 23.90 22.01
C PRO A 486 -28.85 23.32 22.59
N LEU A 487 -28.77 22.20 23.29
CA LEU A 487 -29.85 21.69 24.14
C LEU A 487 -30.10 22.73 25.26
N PRO A 488 -31.39 23.11 25.51
CA PRO A 488 -31.70 24.02 26.60
C PRO A 488 -31.21 23.43 27.95
N GLY A 489 -30.47 24.21 28.74
CA GLY A 489 -30.12 23.87 30.12
C GLY A 489 -28.75 23.28 30.40
N GLN A 490 -27.84 23.18 29.42
CA GLN A 490 -26.45 22.70 29.71
C GLN A 490 -25.48 23.85 30.03
N PRO A 491 -24.65 23.75 31.11
CA PRO A 491 -23.68 24.76 31.45
C PRO A 491 -22.58 24.88 30.40
N ARG A 492 -22.22 26.12 30.03
CA ARG A 492 -21.11 26.45 29.12
C ARG A 492 -19.79 26.18 29.83
N ARG A 493 -19.15 25.04 29.59
CA ARG A 493 -17.76 24.81 29.98
C ARG A 493 -16.83 25.29 28.88
N GLY A 494 -15.86 26.15 29.23
CA GLY A 494 -14.89 26.72 28.29
C GLY A 494 -13.71 25.76 28.02
N ILE A 495 -12.96 26.08 26.96
CA ILE A 495 -11.79 25.31 26.48
C ILE A 495 -10.67 25.19 27.55
N ALA A 496 -10.64 26.05 28.59
CA ALA A 496 -9.62 26.04 29.64
C ALA A 496 -9.56 24.70 30.44
N ASP A 497 -10.63 23.91 30.42
CA ASP A 497 -10.71 22.63 31.17
C ASP A 497 -10.21 21.41 30.36
N TRP A 498 -9.69 21.60 29.15
CA TRP A 498 -9.26 20.54 28.23
C TRP A 498 -7.79 20.65 27.80
N ALA A 499 -6.92 21.19 28.66
CA ALA A 499 -5.50 20.99 28.45
C ALA A 499 -5.18 19.50 28.68
N MET A 500 -4.78 18.80 27.60
CA MET A 500 -4.11 17.51 27.73
C MET A 500 -3.00 17.64 28.78
N PRO A 501 -2.86 16.70 29.73
CA PRO A 501 -1.74 16.73 30.65
C PRO A 501 -0.46 16.71 29.81
N LYS A 502 0.35 17.80 29.91
CA LYS A 502 1.69 17.85 29.36
C LYS A 502 2.42 16.63 29.92
N SER A 503 2.92 15.76 29.08
CA SER A 503 3.78 14.65 29.44
C SER A 503 4.89 15.16 30.36
N THR A 504 4.83 14.80 31.62
CA THR A 504 5.90 15.06 32.59
C THR A 504 7.08 14.17 32.18
N PRO A 505 8.28 14.72 31.97
CA PRO A 505 9.44 13.90 31.66
C PRO A 505 9.72 12.99 32.86
N MET A 506 9.78 11.67 32.64
CA MET A 506 10.25 10.72 33.63
C MET A 506 11.66 11.13 34.08
N ARG A 507 11.79 11.56 35.33
CA ARG A 507 13.07 11.68 35.98
C ARG A 507 13.66 10.28 36.13
N SER A 508 14.86 10.10 35.57
CA SER A 508 15.74 8.97 35.89
C SER A 508 15.90 8.85 37.39
N GLN A 509 15.48 7.72 37.95
CA GLN A 509 16.02 7.26 39.26
C GLN A 509 17.03 6.15 38.99
N ARG A 510 18.15 6.30 39.64
CA ARG A 510 19.38 5.51 39.64
C ARG A 510 19.17 4.01 39.95
#